data_a91f7dbb1ed4b49e5efb90ffd8e1f672
#
_entry.id   a91f7dbb1ed4b49e5efb90ffd8e1f672
#
_cell.length_a   1.000
_cell.length_b   1.000
_cell.length_c   1.000
_cell.angle_alpha   90.00
_cell.angle_beta   90.00
_cell.angle_gamma   90.00
#
_symmetry.space_group_name_H-M   'P 1'
#
loop_
_entity.id
_entity.type
_entity.pdbx_description
1 polymer ?
#
loop_
_entity_poly.entity_id
_entity_poly.type
_entity_poly.pdbx_seq_one_letter_code
_entity_poly.pdbx_strand_id
1 'polypeptide(L)'
;MVHVVIGGQWGDEGKGKLVDIFSQKADVIVRFHGGNNAGHTVINDYGKFPLHLVPAGIFNPTATVVIGNGTVLDLEVLLTEIAMLKKVVPDISKRLLISPRCHVIMPYHKILDRLYEAAKGKAKTGTTGRGIGPVHADKVSYQGIRLIDFFDPQILNEKLEIALKIKNPILRAFGEQPLQRAEILKTKLQEFAQVRKFVKETYPVILDALASQKYILCEGAHGFFLDTDWGTYPFVTASNCLPATVTAGVGIPAQKIKRVTAIVKAYTTRVGSGPFPTELLNATGDKLRAAGHEFGTTTGRPRRCGWLDLELIRFMAQVTGATDIAITKLDVLDTFAEIKICTGYTYRNKSVHYWNGDASWLLKVKPVYKTLPGWQMPLTDIRSLSKLPPAAQNYVAFIEKTVGLPVKMISVGPERSQTITH
;
A
#
# COMPACT_ATOMS: atom_id res chain seq x y z
N MET A 1 22.65 -3.10 0.77
CA MET A 1 21.82 -3.00 -0.48
C MET A 1 20.47 -2.44 -0.13
N VAL A 2 19.94 -1.43 -0.86
CA VAL A 2 18.56 -0.90 -0.65
C VAL A 2 17.64 -1.48 -1.70
N HIS A 3 16.58 -2.15 -1.24
CA HIS A 3 15.53 -2.76 -2.06
C HIS A 3 14.17 -2.15 -1.70
N VAL A 4 13.49 -1.59 -2.69
CA VAL A 4 12.17 -0.98 -2.53
C VAL A 4 11.10 -1.89 -3.13
N VAL A 5 10.05 -2.16 -2.39
CA VAL A 5 8.88 -2.94 -2.84
C VAL A 5 7.68 -2.02 -2.95
N ILE A 6 7.10 -1.93 -4.14
CA ILE A 6 5.92 -1.11 -4.42
C ILE A 6 4.77 -1.94 -4.99
N GLY A 7 3.55 -1.42 -4.89
CA GLY A 7 2.41 -1.98 -5.64
C GLY A 7 2.36 -1.40 -7.05
N GLY A 8 2.18 -2.23 -8.04
CA GLY A 8 2.18 -1.82 -9.46
C GLY A 8 0.81 -1.45 -10.02
N GLN A 9 -0.27 -1.57 -9.23
CA GLN A 9 -1.66 -1.37 -9.68
C GLN A 9 -2.40 -0.37 -8.76
N TRP A 10 -3.64 -0.68 -8.35
CA TRP A 10 -4.46 0.15 -7.44
C TRP A 10 -4.49 -0.34 -5.99
N GLY A 11 -3.40 -0.95 -5.51
CA GLY A 11 -3.34 -1.56 -4.18
C GLY A 11 -3.84 -3.00 -4.16
N ASP A 12 -3.76 -3.62 -2.99
CA ASP A 12 -4.18 -5.02 -2.77
C ASP A 12 -3.46 -6.07 -3.65
N GLU A 13 -2.28 -5.74 -4.16
CA GLU A 13 -1.47 -6.65 -4.98
C GLU A 13 -0.86 -7.83 -4.20
N GLY A 14 -1.05 -7.89 -2.88
CA GLY A 14 -0.47 -8.95 -2.04
C GLY A 14 0.97 -8.65 -1.59
N LYS A 15 1.32 -7.37 -1.46
CA LYS A 15 2.66 -6.92 -1.00
C LYS A 15 3.10 -7.56 0.30
N GLY A 16 2.20 -7.70 1.29
CA GLY A 16 2.54 -8.23 2.61
C GLY A 16 3.24 -9.59 2.56
N LYS A 17 2.74 -10.52 1.73
CA LYS A 17 3.36 -11.83 1.53
C LYS A 17 4.80 -11.71 0.99
N LEU A 18 4.99 -10.88 -0.05
CA LEU A 18 6.29 -10.75 -0.72
C LEU A 18 7.29 -10.01 0.18
N VAL A 19 6.85 -8.99 0.91
CA VAL A 19 7.67 -8.29 1.91
C VAL A 19 8.09 -9.25 3.01
N ASP A 20 7.18 -10.10 3.51
CA ASP A 20 7.50 -11.13 4.51
C ASP A 20 8.58 -12.09 3.98
N ILE A 21 8.50 -12.52 2.72
CA ILE A 21 9.54 -13.36 2.09
C ILE A 21 10.87 -12.62 1.97
N PHE A 22 10.88 -11.41 1.41
CA PHE A 22 12.13 -10.64 1.26
C PHE A 22 12.75 -10.29 2.62
N SER A 23 11.92 -10.07 3.63
CA SER A 23 12.35 -9.69 4.97
C SER A 23 13.24 -10.73 5.65
N GLN A 24 13.13 -12.01 5.26
CA GLN A 24 13.92 -13.10 5.87
C GLN A 24 15.44 -12.89 5.77
N LYS A 25 15.88 -12.08 4.83
CA LYS A 25 17.31 -11.75 4.60
C LYS A 25 17.65 -10.30 4.93
N ALA A 26 16.66 -9.50 5.36
CA ALA A 26 16.85 -8.08 5.60
C ALA A 26 17.39 -7.80 7.01
N ASP A 27 18.35 -6.88 7.11
CA ASP A 27 18.86 -6.37 8.37
C ASP A 27 17.96 -5.23 8.91
N VAL A 28 17.42 -4.42 8.01
CA VAL A 28 16.52 -3.30 8.35
C VAL A 28 15.32 -3.32 7.44
N ILE A 29 14.13 -3.22 8.01
CA ILE A 29 12.85 -3.18 7.27
C ILE A 29 12.16 -1.87 7.58
N VAL A 30 11.77 -1.14 6.53
CA VAL A 30 11.28 0.23 6.67
C VAL A 30 9.93 0.41 5.99
N ARG A 31 8.93 0.90 6.72
CA ARG A 31 7.72 1.48 6.15
C ARG A 31 7.96 2.97 5.92
N PHE A 32 7.96 3.43 4.67
CA PHE A 32 8.40 4.78 4.35
C PHE A 32 7.26 5.76 4.00
N HIS A 33 6.02 5.30 3.81
CA HIS A 33 4.84 6.14 3.54
C HIS A 33 3.52 5.44 3.84
N GLY A 34 2.42 6.18 3.67
CA GLY A 34 1.06 5.71 3.88
C GLY A 34 0.60 5.88 5.33
N GLY A 35 -0.39 5.12 5.73
CA GLY A 35 -0.99 5.16 7.06
C GLY A 35 -1.85 3.92 7.31
N ASN A 36 -2.77 4.01 8.27
CA ASN A 36 -3.67 2.92 8.65
C ASN A 36 -4.77 2.60 7.62
N ASN A 37 -4.80 3.31 6.47
CA ASN A 37 -5.65 2.98 5.32
C ASN A 37 -5.06 1.89 4.42
N ALA A 38 -3.78 1.56 4.56
CA ALA A 38 -3.19 0.38 3.93
C ALA A 38 -3.51 -0.87 4.75
N GLY A 39 -3.60 -2.03 4.11
CA GLY A 39 -3.75 -3.31 4.78
C GLY A 39 -2.84 -4.35 4.14
N HIS A 40 -1.88 -4.88 4.91
CA HIS A 40 -0.98 -5.95 4.49
C HIS A 40 -1.29 -7.21 5.30
N THR A 41 -1.95 -8.18 4.69
CA THR A 41 -2.15 -9.48 5.34
C THR A 41 -0.91 -10.34 5.14
N VAL A 42 -0.31 -10.79 6.23
CA VAL A 42 0.76 -11.78 6.26
C VAL A 42 0.19 -13.10 6.75
N ILE A 43 0.51 -14.17 6.03
CA ILE A 43 0.19 -15.56 6.43
C ILE A 43 1.52 -16.31 6.47
N ASN A 44 1.93 -16.71 7.67
CA ASN A 44 3.17 -17.44 7.91
C ASN A 44 3.00 -18.44 9.06
N ASP A 45 4.09 -19.06 9.51
CA ASP A 45 4.07 -20.10 10.56
C ASP A 45 3.51 -19.61 11.90
N TYR A 46 3.48 -18.30 12.15
CA TYR A 46 2.88 -17.71 13.35
C TYR A 46 1.36 -17.51 13.24
N GLY A 47 0.78 -17.61 12.02
CA GLY A 47 -0.64 -17.42 11.77
C GLY A 47 -0.96 -16.36 10.71
N LYS A 48 -2.15 -15.77 10.81
CA LYS A 48 -2.64 -14.72 9.89
C LYS A 48 -2.73 -13.37 10.60
N PHE A 49 -2.02 -12.39 10.06
CA PHE A 49 -1.87 -11.05 10.65
C PHE A 49 -2.27 -9.95 9.66
N PRO A 50 -3.37 -9.23 9.91
CA PRO A 50 -3.73 -8.03 9.15
C PRO A 50 -2.98 -6.83 9.74
N LEU A 51 -1.92 -6.36 9.05
CA LEU A 51 -1.11 -5.23 9.47
C LEU A 51 -1.48 -3.98 8.67
N HIS A 52 -1.55 -2.83 9.35
CA HIS A 52 -1.82 -1.53 8.73
C HIS A 52 -0.63 -0.58 8.81
N LEU A 53 0.09 -0.56 9.94
CA LEU A 53 1.17 0.37 10.25
C LEU A 53 2.51 -0.31 10.43
N VAL A 54 2.55 -1.41 11.18
CA VAL A 54 3.78 -2.16 11.41
C VAL A 54 4.19 -2.86 10.12
N PRO A 55 5.47 -2.73 9.69
CA PRO A 55 5.97 -3.41 8.49
C PRO A 55 5.74 -4.93 8.51
N ALA A 56 5.35 -5.49 7.37
CA ALA A 56 5.03 -6.90 7.22
C ALA A 56 6.20 -7.85 7.55
N GLY A 57 7.43 -7.34 7.48
CA GLY A 57 8.62 -8.11 7.82
C GLY A 57 8.96 -8.18 9.31
N ILE A 58 8.08 -7.75 10.22
CA ILE A 58 8.29 -7.80 11.69
C ILE A 58 8.60 -9.22 12.22
N PHE A 59 8.20 -10.25 11.48
CA PHE A 59 8.40 -11.65 11.82
C PHE A 59 9.85 -12.14 11.62
N ASN A 60 10.74 -11.38 10.95
CA ASN A 60 12.17 -11.68 10.96
C ASN A 60 12.76 -11.34 12.33
N PRO A 61 13.27 -12.32 13.12
CA PRO A 61 13.69 -12.09 14.50
C PRO A 61 14.99 -11.25 14.61
N THR A 62 15.77 -11.14 13.55
CA THR A 62 17.06 -10.44 13.55
C THR A 62 16.99 -9.02 13.00
N ALA A 63 15.91 -8.68 12.30
CA ALA A 63 15.80 -7.38 11.65
C ALA A 63 15.37 -6.26 12.61
N THR A 64 15.95 -5.08 12.42
CA THR A 64 15.39 -3.84 12.96
C THR A 64 14.25 -3.37 12.06
N VAL A 65 13.11 -3.04 12.66
CA VAL A 65 11.90 -2.64 11.95
C VAL A 65 11.59 -1.18 12.22
N VAL A 66 11.41 -0.38 11.17
CA VAL A 66 11.29 1.07 11.25
C VAL A 66 9.98 1.54 10.64
N ILE A 67 9.21 2.33 11.39
CA ILE A 67 8.15 3.17 10.84
C ILE A 67 8.74 4.56 10.60
N GLY A 68 8.92 4.90 9.34
CA GLY A 68 9.56 6.14 8.89
C GLY A 68 8.62 7.35 8.93
N ASN A 69 9.20 8.53 8.88
CA ASN A 69 8.51 9.83 8.99
C ASN A 69 7.51 10.14 7.87
N GLY A 70 7.54 9.42 6.76
CA GLY A 70 6.53 9.51 5.71
C GLY A 70 5.21 8.79 6.04
N THR A 71 5.18 8.00 7.12
CA THR A 71 3.96 7.31 7.57
C THR A 71 3.17 8.20 8.53
N VAL A 72 1.85 8.28 8.33
CA VAL A 72 0.95 8.94 9.28
C VAL A 72 0.37 7.91 10.24
N LEU A 73 0.32 8.23 11.53
CA LEU A 73 0.06 7.27 12.60
C LEU A 73 -1.28 7.49 13.27
N ASP A 74 -2.09 6.47 13.32
CA ASP A 74 -3.20 6.33 14.24
C ASP A 74 -2.71 5.52 15.46
N LEU A 75 -2.58 6.19 16.63
CA LEU A 75 -2.00 5.56 17.81
C LEU A 75 -2.85 4.39 18.33
N GLU A 76 -4.16 4.49 18.24
CA GLU A 76 -5.09 3.44 18.64
C GLU A 76 -4.89 2.16 17.80
N VAL A 77 -4.82 2.32 16.46
CA VAL A 77 -4.56 1.22 15.54
C VAL A 77 -3.17 0.62 15.79
N LEU A 78 -2.16 1.45 15.98
CA LEU A 78 -0.80 1.01 16.26
C LEU A 78 -0.71 0.19 17.55
N LEU A 79 -1.39 0.62 18.61
CA LEU A 79 -1.44 -0.09 19.88
C LEU A 79 -2.12 -1.46 19.74
N THR A 80 -3.20 -1.51 18.96
CA THR A 80 -3.89 -2.78 18.65
C THR A 80 -2.97 -3.76 17.94
N GLU A 81 -2.22 -3.29 16.93
CA GLU A 81 -1.26 -4.13 16.19
C GLU A 81 -0.11 -4.59 17.09
N ILE A 82 0.46 -3.69 17.89
CA ILE A 82 1.53 -4.04 18.84
C ILE A 82 1.04 -5.09 19.85
N ALA A 83 -0.18 -4.96 20.38
CA ALA A 83 -0.75 -5.90 21.32
C ALA A 83 -0.94 -7.29 20.70
N MET A 84 -1.42 -7.34 19.45
CA MET A 84 -1.55 -8.60 18.68
C MET A 84 -0.17 -9.23 18.43
N LEU A 85 0.81 -8.44 17.96
CA LEU A 85 2.12 -8.92 17.60
C LEU A 85 2.95 -9.40 18.81
N LYS A 86 2.81 -8.78 19.99
CA LYS A 86 3.51 -9.22 21.21
C LYS A 86 3.28 -10.67 21.58
N LYS A 87 2.17 -11.27 21.16
CA LYS A 87 1.84 -12.68 21.44
C LYS A 87 2.78 -13.64 20.70
N VAL A 88 3.31 -13.22 19.53
CA VAL A 88 4.16 -14.07 18.65
C VAL A 88 5.54 -13.47 18.39
N VAL A 89 5.72 -12.19 18.70
CA VAL A 89 6.98 -11.43 18.59
C VAL A 89 7.26 -10.78 19.95
N PRO A 90 7.70 -11.54 20.98
CA PRO A 90 7.82 -11.03 22.36
C PRO A 90 8.87 -9.93 22.49
N ASP A 91 9.86 -9.91 21.61
CA ASP A 91 10.96 -8.94 21.57
C ASP A 91 10.65 -7.70 20.70
N ILE A 92 9.41 -7.51 20.24
CA ILE A 92 9.00 -6.38 19.39
C ILE A 92 9.47 -5.02 19.95
N SER A 93 9.53 -4.87 21.28
CA SER A 93 9.96 -3.64 21.92
C SER A 93 11.44 -3.32 21.73
N LYS A 94 12.25 -4.29 21.37
CA LYS A 94 13.69 -4.12 21.09
C LYS A 94 13.95 -3.80 19.62
N ARG A 95 13.05 -4.21 18.73
CA ARG A 95 13.28 -4.18 17.27
C ARG A 95 12.44 -3.15 16.52
N LEU A 96 11.25 -2.81 17.02
CA LEU A 96 10.41 -1.80 16.40
C LEU A 96 10.83 -0.40 16.83
N LEU A 97 11.13 0.46 15.84
CA LEU A 97 11.46 1.87 16.01
C LEU A 97 10.44 2.72 15.23
N ILE A 98 10.02 3.82 15.83
CA ILE A 98 9.06 4.75 15.21
C ILE A 98 9.69 6.14 15.17
N SER A 99 9.73 6.73 13.99
CA SER A 99 10.28 8.08 13.83
C SER A 99 9.49 9.12 14.62
N PRO A 100 10.15 9.98 15.42
CA PRO A 100 9.49 11.08 16.10
C PRO A 100 8.89 12.13 15.14
N ARG A 101 9.28 12.09 13.85
CA ARG A 101 8.78 12.98 12.82
C ARG A 101 7.45 12.53 12.19
N CYS A 102 6.93 11.33 12.52
CA CYS A 102 5.64 10.87 12.03
C CYS A 102 4.52 11.81 12.46
N HIS A 103 3.62 12.15 11.55
CA HIS A 103 2.40 12.89 11.88
C HIS A 103 1.34 11.99 12.49
N VAL A 104 0.60 12.50 13.46
CA VAL A 104 -0.40 11.75 14.19
C VAL A 104 -1.80 12.12 13.70
N ILE A 105 -2.60 11.09 13.43
CA ILE A 105 -4.01 11.24 13.09
C ILE A 105 -4.78 11.56 14.37
N MET A 106 -5.32 12.77 14.42
CA MET A 106 -6.14 13.26 15.53
C MET A 106 -7.63 12.96 15.27
N PRO A 107 -8.50 12.95 16.30
CA PRO A 107 -9.92 12.64 16.15
C PRO A 107 -10.63 13.47 15.08
N TYR A 108 -10.33 14.78 14.99
CA TYR A 108 -10.93 15.65 13.99
C TYR A 108 -10.58 15.25 12.55
N HIS A 109 -9.44 14.60 12.29
CA HIS A 109 -9.10 14.14 10.95
C HIS A 109 -10.07 13.05 10.46
N LYS A 110 -10.44 12.10 11.33
CA LYS A 110 -11.40 11.03 11.00
C LYS A 110 -12.79 11.62 10.74
N ILE A 111 -13.22 12.61 11.52
CA ILE A 111 -14.51 13.29 11.35
C ILE A 111 -14.51 14.08 10.03
N LEU A 112 -13.49 14.89 9.78
CA LEU A 112 -13.37 15.67 8.54
C LEU A 112 -13.33 14.80 7.29
N ASP A 113 -12.63 13.66 7.32
CA ASP A 113 -12.59 12.71 6.18
C ASP A 113 -14.01 12.24 5.83
N ARG A 114 -14.81 11.85 6.84
CA ARG A 114 -16.21 11.46 6.67
C ARG A 114 -17.07 12.60 6.12
N LEU A 115 -16.93 13.80 6.69
CA LEU A 115 -17.72 14.97 6.29
C LEU A 115 -17.39 15.43 4.87
N TYR A 116 -16.11 15.48 4.51
CA TYR A 116 -15.70 15.85 3.15
C TYR A 116 -16.18 14.82 2.11
N GLU A 117 -16.14 13.54 2.46
CA GLU A 117 -16.65 12.49 1.58
C GLU A 117 -18.19 12.58 1.43
N ALA A 118 -18.89 12.87 2.52
CA ALA A 118 -20.35 13.08 2.48
C ALA A 118 -20.74 14.30 1.64
N ALA A 119 -20.02 15.41 1.77
CA ALA A 119 -20.26 16.65 1.04
C ALA A 119 -20.09 16.50 -0.48
N LYS A 120 -19.29 15.57 -0.95
CA LYS A 120 -19.09 15.28 -2.38
C LYS A 120 -20.33 14.64 -3.06
N GLY A 121 -21.29 14.12 -2.29
CA GLY A 121 -22.49 13.50 -2.84
C GLY A 121 -22.18 12.38 -3.84
N LYS A 122 -22.56 12.55 -5.11
CA LYS A 122 -22.29 11.58 -6.18
C LYS A 122 -20.80 11.52 -6.62
N ALA A 123 -20.02 12.57 -6.31
CA ALA A 123 -18.59 12.66 -6.65
C ALA A 123 -17.68 12.05 -5.58
N LYS A 124 -18.19 11.15 -4.73
CA LYS A 124 -17.42 10.46 -3.70
C LYS A 124 -16.21 9.76 -4.28
N THR A 125 -15.06 9.92 -3.62
CA THR A 125 -13.80 9.23 -3.98
C THR A 125 -13.74 7.82 -3.42
N GLY A 126 -14.53 7.51 -2.39
CA GLY A 126 -14.55 6.21 -1.72
C GLY A 126 -13.43 6.08 -0.69
N THR A 127 -13.17 7.14 0.09
CA THR A 127 -12.15 7.13 1.14
C THR A 127 -12.43 6.05 2.20
N THR A 128 -11.40 5.73 2.98
CA THR A 128 -11.52 4.74 4.05
C THR A 128 -12.10 5.34 5.35
N GLY A 129 -12.34 6.66 5.41
CA GLY A 129 -12.80 7.36 6.60
C GLY A 129 -11.78 7.40 7.75
N ARG A 130 -10.50 7.14 7.46
CA ARG A 130 -9.44 7.03 8.47
C ARG A 130 -8.65 8.31 8.70
N GLY A 131 -9.06 9.43 8.10
CA GLY A 131 -8.46 10.75 8.31
C GLY A 131 -7.17 10.99 7.54
N ILE A 132 -6.86 10.19 6.51
CA ILE A 132 -5.59 10.24 5.78
C ILE A 132 -5.47 11.55 4.97
N GLY A 133 -6.48 11.92 4.20
CA GLY A 133 -6.51 13.19 3.47
C GLY A 133 -6.34 14.39 4.41
N PRO A 134 -7.18 14.54 5.43
CA PRO A 134 -7.10 15.64 6.39
C PRO A 134 -5.76 15.74 7.13
N VAL A 135 -5.13 14.64 7.56
CA VAL A 135 -3.81 14.71 8.23
C VAL A 135 -2.69 15.15 7.28
N HIS A 136 -2.75 14.75 6.00
CA HIS A 136 -1.80 15.24 5.01
C HIS A 136 -2.04 16.72 4.68
N ALA A 137 -3.30 17.18 4.62
CA ALA A 137 -3.62 18.59 4.47
C ALA A 137 -3.04 19.42 5.62
N ASP A 138 -3.17 18.96 6.86
CA ASP A 138 -2.58 19.62 8.01
C ASP A 138 -1.04 19.60 7.99
N LYS A 139 -0.44 18.50 7.51
CA LYS A 139 1.01 18.42 7.32
C LYS A 139 1.52 19.50 6.37
N VAL A 140 0.89 19.69 5.20
CA VAL A 140 1.36 20.65 4.18
C VAL A 140 0.95 22.08 4.49
N SER A 141 -0.08 22.31 5.33
CA SER A 141 -0.50 23.63 5.84
C SER A 141 0.17 24.01 7.16
N TYR A 142 1.20 23.27 7.59
CA TYR A 142 2.00 23.53 8.81
C TYR A 142 1.24 23.38 10.12
N GLN A 143 0.05 22.75 10.12
CA GLN A 143 -0.79 22.53 11.29
C GLN A 143 -0.65 21.12 11.87
N GLY A 144 0.18 20.28 11.24
CA GLY A 144 0.34 18.88 11.60
C GLY A 144 0.98 18.70 12.98
N ILE A 145 0.44 17.77 13.76
CA ILE A 145 0.99 17.34 15.05
C ILE A 145 1.84 16.09 14.80
N ARG A 146 3.10 16.12 15.28
CA ARG A 146 4.07 15.03 15.15
C ARG A 146 4.23 14.28 16.47
N LEU A 147 4.74 13.06 16.43
CA LEU A 147 5.05 12.31 17.65
C LEU A 147 6.03 13.02 18.58
N ILE A 148 6.96 13.81 18.06
CA ILE A 148 7.91 14.59 18.87
C ILE A 148 7.18 15.58 19.81
N ASP A 149 6.06 16.13 19.37
CA ASP A 149 5.28 17.11 20.14
C ASP A 149 4.68 16.51 21.42
N PHE A 150 4.53 15.19 21.46
CA PHE A 150 3.97 14.48 22.63
C PHE A 150 4.98 14.32 23.77
N PHE A 151 6.27 14.57 23.53
CA PHE A 151 7.27 14.55 24.61
C PHE A 151 7.16 15.78 25.52
N ASP A 152 6.53 16.86 25.02
CA ASP A 152 6.20 18.05 25.77
C ASP A 152 4.68 18.29 25.74
N PRO A 153 3.96 17.97 26.83
CA PRO A 153 2.51 18.16 26.91
C PRO A 153 2.05 19.62 26.71
N GLN A 154 2.91 20.61 27.01
CA GLN A 154 2.57 22.01 26.80
C GLN A 154 2.57 22.34 25.30
N ILE A 155 3.60 21.94 24.56
CA ILE A 155 3.67 22.11 23.10
C ILE A 155 2.50 21.40 22.42
N LEU A 156 2.19 20.18 22.84
CA LEU A 156 1.04 19.45 22.30
C LEU A 156 -0.28 20.17 22.55
N ASN A 157 -0.46 20.70 23.78
CA ASN A 157 -1.67 21.44 24.17
C ASN A 157 -1.85 22.72 23.35
N GLU A 158 -0.78 23.49 23.12
CA GLU A 158 -0.79 24.72 22.31
C GLU A 158 -1.14 24.42 20.85
N LYS A 159 -0.50 23.41 20.25
CA LYS A 159 -0.81 22.98 18.88
C LYS A 159 -2.25 22.48 18.73
N LEU A 160 -2.74 21.74 19.73
CA LEU A 160 -4.12 21.25 19.73
C LEU A 160 -5.14 22.39 19.86
N GLU A 161 -4.82 23.42 20.67
CA GLU A 161 -5.65 24.62 20.78
C GLU A 161 -5.81 25.33 19.44
N ILE A 162 -4.68 25.55 18.73
CA ILE A 162 -4.68 26.18 17.39
C ILE A 162 -5.47 25.30 16.41
N ALA A 163 -5.23 23.99 16.40
CA ALA A 163 -5.94 23.07 15.52
C ALA A 163 -7.46 23.13 15.76
N LEU A 164 -7.91 23.07 17.01
CA LEU A 164 -9.34 23.10 17.33
C LEU A 164 -10.00 24.46 17.08
N LYS A 165 -9.25 25.57 17.23
CA LYS A 165 -9.73 26.91 16.84
C LYS A 165 -10.09 26.97 15.36
N ILE A 166 -9.39 26.21 14.50
CA ILE A 166 -9.64 26.12 13.06
C ILE A 166 -10.71 25.06 12.75
N LYS A 167 -10.61 23.87 13.35
CA LYS A 167 -11.44 22.71 12.98
C LYS A 167 -12.85 22.77 13.59
N ASN A 168 -13.01 23.22 14.82
CA ASN A 168 -14.33 23.27 15.48
C ASN A 168 -15.37 24.13 14.74
N PRO A 169 -15.05 25.32 14.19
CA PRO A 169 -15.99 26.04 13.33
C PRO A 169 -16.43 25.23 12.11
N ILE A 170 -15.51 24.49 11.47
CA ILE A 170 -15.85 23.62 10.34
C ILE A 170 -16.79 22.49 10.79
N LEU A 171 -16.50 21.82 11.91
CA LEU A 171 -17.37 20.77 12.45
C LEU A 171 -18.78 21.30 12.70
N ARG A 172 -18.93 22.46 13.34
CA ARG A 172 -20.24 23.09 13.58
C ARG A 172 -20.98 23.38 12.28
N ALA A 173 -20.29 23.89 11.27
CA ALA A 173 -20.89 24.19 9.96
C ALA A 173 -21.49 22.95 9.27
N PHE A 174 -20.95 21.75 9.59
CA PHE A 174 -21.48 20.46 9.14
C PHE A 174 -22.43 19.78 10.16
N GLY A 175 -22.82 20.48 11.23
CA GLY A 175 -23.76 19.95 12.23
C GLY A 175 -23.11 19.00 13.27
N GLU A 176 -21.80 18.89 13.30
CA GLU A 176 -21.08 18.08 14.30
C GLU A 176 -20.80 18.88 15.58
N GLN A 177 -20.71 18.17 16.69
CA GLN A 177 -20.34 18.78 17.96
C GLN A 177 -18.87 19.19 17.97
N PRO A 178 -18.54 20.35 18.57
CA PRO A 178 -17.15 20.77 18.72
C PRO A 178 -16.40 19.81 19.65
N LEU A 179 -15.18 19.49 19.29
CA LEU A 179 -14.32 18.63 20.09
C LEU A 179 -13.72 19.38 21.28
N GLN A 180 -13.63 18.71 22.42
CA GLN A 180 -13.08 19.24 23.64
C GLN A 180 -11.58 18.96 23.73
N ARG A 181 -10.77 20.04 23.88
CA ARG A 181 -9.30 19.95 23.92
C ARG A 181 -8.81 19.03 25.03
N ALA A 182 -9.34 19.18 26.23
CA ALA A 182 -8.91 18.41 27.40
C ALA A 182 -9.09 16.90 27.23
N GLU A 183 -10.19 16.49 26.63
CA GLU A 183 -10.49 15.07 26.36
C GLU A 183 -9.50 14.48 25.33
N ILE A 184 -9.24 15.20 24.24
CA ILE A 184 -8.29 14.76 23.22
C ILE A 184 -6.89 14.68 23.82
N LEU A 185 -6.46 15.72 24.54
CA LEU A 185 -5.13 15.76 25.16
C LEU A 185 -4.95 14.59 26.12
N LYS A 186 -5.90 14.34 27.01
CA LYS A 186 -5.87 13.22 27.97
C LYS A 186 -5.73 11.88 27.23
N THR A 187 -6.62 11.62 26.29
CA THR A 187 -6.65 10.33 25.56
C THR A 187 -5.36 10.13 24.77
N LYS A 188 -4.91 11.15 24.04
CA LYS A 188 -3.72 11.04 23.19
C LYS A 188 -2.43 10.91 24.00
N LEU A 189 -2.31 11.54 25.16
CA LEU A 189 -1.17 11.34 26.06
C LEU A 189 -1.17 9.92 26.66
N GLN A 190 -2.34 9.36 26.99
CA GLN A 190 -2.44 7.97 27.46
C GLN A 190 -2.03 6.96 26.38
N GLU A 191 -2.46 7.17 25.12
CA GLU A 191 -2.03 6.36 23.99
C GLU A 191 -0.51 6.49 23.77
N PHE A 192 0.01 7.71 23.78
CA PHE A 192 1.43 7.98 23.59
C PHE A 192 2.30 7.32 24.67
N ALA A 193 1.90 7.35 25.92
CA ALA A 193 2.64 6.72 27.03
C ALA A 193 2.96 5.24 26.75
N GLN A 194 2.05 4.53 26.08
CA GLN A 194 2.22 3.12 25.73
C GLN A 194 3.15 2.90 24.54
N VAL A 195 3.21 3.85 23.59
CA VAL A 195 4.09 3.76 22.41
C VAL A 195 5.41 4.47 22.58
N ARG A 196 5.58 5.32 23.60
CA ARG A 196 6.74 6.20 23.83
C ARG A 196 8.08 5.46 23.73
N LYS A 197 8.16 4.25 24.25
CA LYS A 197 9.38 3.44 24.26
C LYS A 197 9.86 3.01 22.86
N PHE A 198 8.98 3.00 21.86
CA PHE A 198 9.30 2.70 20.46
C PHE A 198 9.74 3.95 19.70
N VAL A 199 9.44 5.15 20.22
CA VAL A 199 9.72 6.42 19.54
C VAL A 199 11.17 6.80 19.78
N LYS A 200 11.97 6.73 18.73
CA LYS A 200 13.40 7.05 18.74
C LYS A 200 13.80 7.66 17.41
N GLU A 201 14.89 8.47 17.42
CA GLU A 201 15.45 8.93 16.18
C GLU A 201 15.89 7.74 15.30
N THR A 202 15.29 7.63 14.12
CA THR A 202 15.48 6.47 13.22
C THR A 202 16.60 6.67 12.21
N TYR A 203 16.98 7.93 11.93
CA TYR A 203 17.99 8.24 10.92
C TYR A 203 19.38 7.64 11.22
N PRO A 204 19.91 7.64 12.46
CA PRO A 204 21.19 6.99 12.77
C PRO A 204 21.20 5.51 12.41
N VAL A 205 20.10 4.78 12.62
CA VAL A 205 19.99 3.35 12.25
C VAL A 205 20.07 3.17 10.75
N ILE A 206 19.40 4.06 9.99
CA ILE A 206 19.45 4.04 8.52
C ILE A 206 20.86 4.37 8.03
N LEU A 207 21.50 5.38 8.61
CA LEU A 207 22.85 5.81 8.24
C LEU A 207 23.89 4.71 8.49
N ASP A 208 23.84 4.06 9.68
CA ASP A 208 24.69 2.92 9.99
C ASP A 208 24.47 1.76 9.01
N ALA A 209 23.22 1.42 8.74
CA ALA A 209 22.89 0.35 7.80
C ALA A 209 23.39 0.64 6.36
N LEU A 210 23.37 1.90 5.93
CA LEU A 210 23.92 2.32 4.63
C LEU A 210 25.44 2.25 4.62
N ALA A 211 26.10 2.73 5.68
CA ALA A 211 27.57 2.71 5.82
C ALA A 211 28.10 1.28 5.89
N SER A 212 27.42 0.41 6.65
CA SER A 212 27.76 -1.01 6.81
C SER A 212 27.27 -1.90 5.67
N GLN A 213 26.75 -1.33 4.58
CA GLN A 213 26.23 -2.04 3.40
C GLN A 213 25.18 -3.12 3.71
N LYS A 214 24.45 -2.97 4.81
CA LYS A 214 23.38 -3.89 5.22
C LYS A 214 22.25 -3.94 4.18
N TYR A 215 21.47 -5.01 4.21
CA TYR A 215 20.28 -5.13 3.38
C TYR A 215 19.10 -4.38 4.02
N ILE A 216 18.70 -3.28 3.38
CA ILE A 216 17.57 -2.45 3.79
C ILE A 216 16.39 -2.75 2.84
N LEU A 217 15.30 -3.27 3.39
CA LEU A 217 14.05 -3.52 2.68
C LEU A 217 13.06 -2.39 2.97
N CYS A 218 12.66 -1.67 1.93
CA CYS A 218 11.70 -0.56 2.02
C CYS A 218 10.32 -1.03 1.54
N GLU A 219 9.37 -1.11 2.46
CA GLU A 219 8.00 -1.54 2.21
C GLU A 219 7.11 -0.34 1.84
N GLY A 220 6.60 -0.32 0.60
CA GLY A 220 5.61 0.63 0.15
C GLY A 220 4.19 0.29 0.60
N ALA A 221 3.37 1.33 0.76
CA ALA A 221 1.93 1.22 0.94
C ALA A 221 1.21 1.41 -0.40
N HIS A 222 -0.03 0.92 -0.48
CA HIS A 222 -0.89 1.13 -1.65
C HIS A 222 -0.30 0.62 -2.98
N GLY A 223 -0.81 1.11 -4.09
CA GLY A 223 -0.33 0.84 -5.44
C GLY A 223 -0.04 2.13 -6.20
N PHE A 224 0.73 2.04 -7.27
CA PHE A 224 1.18 3.18 -8.07
C PHE A 224 0.03 4.08 -8.54
N PHE A 225 -1.09 3.50 -8.99
CA PHE A 225 -2.23 4.29 -9.50
C PHE A 225 -3.08 4.93 -8.39
N LEU A 226 -2.70 4.74 -7.12
CA LEU A 226 -3.22 5.49 -5.96
C LEU A 226 -2.27 6.61 -5.51
N ASP A 227 -1.13 6.82 -6.20
CA ASP A 227 -0.22 7.94 -5.94
C ASP A 227 -0.94 9.29 -6.13
N THR A 228 -0.65 10.27 -5.26
CA THR A 228 -1.33 11.57 -5.29
C THR A 228 -1.06 12.38 -6.55
N ASP A 229 0.13 12.22 -7.17
CA ASP A 229 0.57 12.98 -8.34
C ASP A 229 0.51 12.17 -9.63
N TRP A 230 0.90 10.88 -9.58
CA TRP A 230 0.96 9.99 -10.74
C TRP A 230 -0.21 9.03 -10.86
N GLY A 231 -1.07 8.98 -9.84
CA GLY A 231 -2.25 8.13 -9.83
C GLY A 231 -3.47 8.74 -10.52
N THR A 232 -4.58 8.05 -10.41
CA THR A 232 -5.85 8.44 -11.04
C THR A 232 -6.59 9.51 -10.23
N TYR A 233 -5.96 10.66 -9.99
CA TYR A 233 -6.56 11.78 -9.25
C TYR A 233 -7.93 12.17 -9.82
N PRO A 234 -8.95 12.44 -8.96
CA PRO A 234 -8.91 12.52 -7.49
C PRO A 234 -9.12 11.19 -6.74
N PHE A 235 -9.15 10.06 -7.43
CA PHE A 235 -9.37 8.73 -6.87
C PHE A 235 -8.05 8.08 -6.44
N VAL A 236 -7.36 8.70 -5.49
CA VAL A 236 -6.00 8.39 -5.03
C VAL A 236 -5.92 8.40 -3.50
N THR A 237 -4.77 8.02 -2.94
CA THR A 237 -4.42 8.30 -1.55
C THR A 237 -3.66 9.62 -1.45
N ALA A 238 -3.60 10.22 -0.26
CA ALA A 238 -2.92 11.51 -0.05
C ALA A 238 -1.39 11.40 0.09
N SER A 239 -0.79 10.24 -0.17
CA SER A 239 0.66 10.03 -0.12
C SER A 239 1.22 9.64 -1.48
N ASN A 240 2.51 9.94 -1.70
CA ASN A 240 3.23 9.44 -2.85
C ASN A 240 3.62 7.97 -2.65
N CYS A 241 3.34 7.14 -3.68
CA CYS A 241 3.56 5.69 -3.67
C CYS A 241 4.80 5.29 -4.49
N LEU A 242 5.65 6.25 -4.86
CA LEU A 242 6.83 6.05 -5.69
C LEU A 242 8.04 5.57 -4.88
N PRO A 243 9.00 4.85 -5.50
CA PRO A 243 10.28 4.52 -4.85
C PRO A 243 11.05 5.74 -4.36
N ALA A 244 11.00 6.86 -5.09
CA ALA A 244 11.66 8.11 -4.73
C ALA A 244 11.18 8.68 -3.37
N THR A 245 9.97 8.33 -2.93
CA THR A 245 9.42 8.74 -1.64
C THR A 245 10.22 8.19 -0.46
N VAL A 246 11.03 7.15 -0.65
CA VAL A 246 11.96 6.61 0.36
C VAL A 246 12.89 7.71 0.88
N THR A 247 13.36 8.62 0.02
CA THR A 247 14.22 9.74 0.43
C THR A 247 13.50 10.67 1.41
N ALA A 248 12.29 11.10 1.10
CA ALA A 248 11.51 11.96 1.98
C ALA A 248 11.00 11.22 3.22
N GLY A 249 10.71 9.92 3.08
CA GLY A 249 10.08 9.10 4.11
C GLY A 249 11.02 8.57 5.19
N VAL A 250 12.33 8.39 4.89
CA VAL A 250 13.31 7.82 5.83
C VAL A 250 14.74 8.32 5.65
N GLY A 251 14.99 9.24 4.72
CA GLY A 251 16.31 9.85 4.53
C GLY A 251 17.31 8.99 3.74
N ILE A 252 16.87 7.97 3.01
CA ILE A 252 17.75 7.19 2.14
C ILE A 252 17.91 7.92 0.80
N PRO A 253 19.14 8.28 0.38
CA PRO A 253 19.37 8.91 -0.91
C PRO A 253 18.91 8.02 -2.08
N ALA A 254 18.28 8.61 -3.09
CA ALA A 254 17.74 7.87 -4.25
C ALA A 254 18.81 7.03 -4.96
N GLN A 255 20.07 7.52 -5.03
CA GLN A 255 21.20 6.81 -5.66
C GLN A 255 21.59 5.51 -4.95
N LYS A 256 21.16 5.34 -3.70
CA LYS A 256 21.40 4.12 -2.91
C LYS A 256 20.39 3.02 -3.20
N ILE A 257 19.26 3.33 -3.84
CA ILE A 257 18.27 2.35 -4.27
C ILE A 257 18.88 1.50 -5.39
N LYS A 258 19.02 0.20 -5.16
CA LYS A 258 19.62 -0.74 -6.12
C LYS A 258 18.62 -1.67 -6.78
N ARG A 259 17.48 -1.86 -6.13
CA ARG A 259 16.41 -2.72 -6.64
C ARG A 259 15.04 -2.11 -6.33
N VAL A 260 14.15 -2.15 -7.30
CA VAL A 260 12.74 -1.76 -7.17
C VAL A 260 11.89 -2.90 -7.71
N THR A 261 11.24 -3.65 -6.83
CA THR A 261 10.32 -4.72 -7.22
C THR A 261 8.89 -4.19 -7.23
N ALA A 262 8.25 -4.22 -8.39
CA ALA A 262 6.83 -3.93 -8.54
C ALA A 262 6.00 -5.20 -8.34
N ILE A 263 5.11 -5.20 -7.36
CA ILE A 263 4.17 -6.29 -7.14
C ILE A 263 2.95 -6.07 -8.04
N VAL A 264 2.65 -7.06 -8.88
CA VAL A 264 1.56 -7.02 -9.85
C VAL A 264 0.70 -8.28 -9.65
N LYS A 265 -0.59 -8.10 -9.48
CA LYS A 265 -1.53 -9.22 -9.46
C LYS A 265 -1.75 -9.76 -10.87
N ALA A 266 -1.91 -11.05 -11.04
CA ALA A 266 -2.17 -11.67 -12.35
C ALA A 266 -3.48 -11.19 -13.04
N TYR A 267 -4.27 -10.40 -12.36
CA TYR A 267 -5.44 -9.68 -12.84
C TYR A 267 -5.49 -8.32 -12.15
N THR A 268 -6.49 -7.50 -12.42
CA THR A 268 -6.59 -6.18 -11.81
C THR A 268 -7.74 -6.12 -10.82
N THR A 269 -7.52 -5.46 -9.67
CA THR A 269 -8.60 -5.11 -8.74
C THR A 269 -8.52 -3.64 -8.34
N ARG A 270 -9.67 -3.08 -8.00
CA ARG A 270 -9.76 -1.72 -7.48
C ARG A 270 -10.80 -1.63 -6.36
N VAL A 271 -10.47 -0.88 -5.31
CA VAL A 271 -11.41 -0.47 -4.26
C VAL A 271 -11.82 0.99 -4.51
N GLY A 272 -13.08 1.31 -4.22
CA GLY A 272 -13.60 2.68 -4.38
C GLY A 272 -13.93 3.06 -5.83
N SER A 273 -14.16 4.36 -6.01
CA SER A 273 -14.55 4.95 -7.29
C SER A 273 -13.35 5.17 -8.22
N GLY A 274 -13.62 5.69 -9.40
CA GLY A 274 -12.60 6.05 -10.38
C GLY A 274 -12.49 5.09 -11.57
N PRO A 275 -11.65 5.43 -12.57
CA PRO A 275 -11.55 4.69 -13.81
C PRO A 275 -10.96 3.30 -13.61
N PHE A 276 -11.47 2.34 -14.37
CA PHE A 276 -10.98 0.98 -14.42
C PHE A 276 -11.25 0.41 -15.83
N PRO A 277 -10.38 0.67 -16.80
CA PRO A 277 -10.62 0.34 -18.20
C PRO A 277 -10.92 -1.13 -18.47
N THR A 278 -10.28 -2.04 -17.71
CA THR A 278 -10.43 -3.50 -17.89
C THR A 278 -11.46 -4.12 -16.93
N GLU A 279 -12.29 -3.33 -16.26
CA GLU A 279 -13.30 -3.83 -15.32
C GLU A 279 -14.30 -4.78 -15.99
N LEU A 280 -14.68 -5.83 -15.29
CA LEU A 280 -15.61 -6.86 -15.71
C LEU A 280 -16.88 -6.81 -14.85
N LEU A 281 -17.96 -6.27 -15.42
CA LEU A 281 -19.29 -6.18 -14.79
C LEU A 281 -20.18 -7.37 -15.23
N ASN A 282 -19.61 -8.59 -15.22
CA ASN A 282 -20.27 -9.80 -15.70
C ASN A 282 -19.82 -11.03 -14.89
N ALA A 283 -20.34 -12.21 -15.22
CA ALA A 283 -20.02 -13.47 -14.55
C ALA A 283 -18.49 -13.77 -14.47
N THR A 284 -17.69 -13.31 -15.42
CA THR A 284 -16.23 -13.45 -15.39
C THR A 284 -15.63 -12.61 -14.25
N GLY A 285 -16.11 -11.37 -14.07
CA GLY A 285 -15.68 -10.53 -12.96
C GLY A 285 -16.09 -11.09 -11.60
N ASP A 286 -17.28 -11.68 -11.51
CA ASP A 286 -17.75 -12.35 -10.29
C ASP A 286 -16.95 -13.61 -10.00
N LYS A 287 -16.60 -14.39 -11.02
CA LYS A 287 -15.72 -15.56 -10.89
C LYS A 287 -14.33 -15.16 -10.39
N LEU A 288 -13.71 -14.08 -10.93
CA LEU A 288 -12.44 -13.54 -10.44
C LEU A 288 -12.53 -13.11 -8.97
N ARG A 289 -13.62 -12.42 -8.59
CA ARG A 289 -13.86 -11.96 -7.22
C ARG A 289 -13.96 -13.12 -6.24
N ALA A 290 -14.74 -14.15 -6.60
CA ALA A 290 -14.93 -15.34 -5.78
C ALA A 290 -13.63 -16.14 -5.62
N ALA A 291 -12.96 -16.48 -6.74
CA ALA A 291 -11.72 -17.26 -6.72
C ALA A 291 -10.58 -16.51 -6.01
N GLY A 292 -10.49 -15.19 -6.19
CA GLY A 292 -9.47 -14.36 -5.57
C GLY A 292 -9.78 -13.93 -4.14
N HIS A 293 -10.95 -14.27 -3.58
CA HIS A 293 -11.44 -13.75 -2.29
C HIS A 293 -11.32 -12.22 -2.22
N GLU A 294 -11.76 -11.52 -3.29
CA GLU A 294 -11.55 -10.09 -3.45
C GLU A 294 -12.58 -9.27 -2.68
N PHE A 295 -12.36 -9.23 -1.36
CA PHE A 295 -13.12 -8.42 -0.41
C PHE A 295 -12.17 -7.58 0.44
N GLY A 296 -12.59 -6.39 0.83
CA GLY A 296 -11.78 -5.49 1.65
C GLY A 296 -11.52 -6.08 3.04
N THR A 297 -10.26 -6.18 3.43
CA THR A 297 -9.84 -6.78 4.72
C THR A 297 -10.50 -6.11 5.92
N THR A 298 -10.74 -4.79 5.84
CA THR A 298 -11.29 -4.00 6.94
C THR A 298 -12.80 -3.80 6.84
N THR A 299 -13.34 -3.65 5.63
CA THR A 299 -14.73 -3.24 5.40
C THR A 299 -15.60 -4.35 4.84
N GLY A 300 -15.02 -5.48 4.42
CA GLY A 300 -15.72 -6.55 3.73
C GLY A 300 -16.29 -6.16 2.35
N ARG A 301 -16.07 -4.92 1.87
CA ARG A 301 -16.62 -4.46 0.58
C ARG A 301 -16.05 -5.30 -0.56
N PRO A 302 -16.89 -5.74 -1.52
CA PRO A 302 -16.42 -6.41 -2.72
C PRO A 302 -15.52 -5.48 -3.52
N ARG A 303 -14.38 -5.99 -3.96
CA ARG A 303 -13.48 -5.30 -4.89
C ARG A 303 -14.00 -5.43 -6.31
N ARG A 304 -13.84 -4.38 -7.08
CA ARG A 304 -14.02 -4.40 -8.53
C ARG A 304 -12.90 -5.24 -9.13
N CYS A 305 -13.22 -6.13 -10.09
CA CYS A 305 -12.27 -7.04 -10.70
C CYS A 305 -12.25 -6.86 -12.22
N GLY A 306 -11.10 -7.07 -12.83
CA GLY A 306 -10.92 -6.97 -14.27
C GLY A 306 -9.68 -7.69 -14.75
N TRP A 307 -9.51 -7.79 -16.06
CA TRP A 307 -8.32 -8.39 -16.66
C TRP A 307 -7.07 -7.56 -16.39
N LEU A 308 -5.91 -8.21 -16.43
CA LEU A 308 -4.61 -7.53 -16.28
C LEU A 308 -4.44 -6.46 -17.36
N ASP A 309 -4.00 -5.28 -16.97
CA ASP A 309 -3.80 -4.12 -17.81
C ASP A 309 -2.30 -3.83 -17.97
N LEU A 310 -1.70 -4.33 -19.05
CA LEU A 310 -0.26 -4.17 -19.30
C LEU A 310 0.10 -2.77 -19.79
N GLU A 311 -0.86 -2.01 -20.34
CA GLU A 311 -0.60 -0.63 -20.72
C GLU A 311 -0.27 0.21 -19.50
N LEU A 312 -1.07 0.05 -18.44
CA LEU A 312 -0.81 0.71 -17.16
C LEU A 312 0.46 0.18 -16.48
N ILE A 313 0.72 -1.14 -16.53
CA ILE A 313 1.94 -1.68 -15.92
C ILE A 313 3.21 -1.16 -16.62
N ARG A 314 3.22 -0.99 -17.93
CA ARG A 314 4.34 -0.35 -18.65
C ARG A 314 4.56 1.08 -18.20
N PHE A 315 3.49 1.86 -18.10
CA PHE A 315 3.56 3.24 -17.61
C PHE A 315 4.14 3.30 -16.19
N MET A 316 3.62 2.47 -15.28
CA MET A 316 4.15 2.35 -13.92
C MET A 316 5.65 2.01 -13.92
N ALA A 317 6.07 1.03 -14.72
CA ALA A 317 7.47 0.61 -14.81
C ALA A 317 8.40 1.76 -15.25
N GLN A 318 7.98 2.54 -16.25
CA GLN A 318 8.72 3.70 -16.76
C GLN A 318 8.87 4.80 -15.70
N VAL A 319 7.79 5.16 -15.00
CA VAL A 319 7.81 6.23 -14.00
C VAL A 319 8.58 5.83 -12.74
N THR A 320 8.45 4.57 -12.30
CA THR A 320 9.05 4.10 -11.04
C THR A 320 10.49 3.64 -11.17
N GLY A 321 10.96 3.38 -12.40
CA GLY A 321 12.24 2.74 -12.62
C GLY A 321 12.30 1.32 -12.02
N ALA A 322 11.17 0.60 -12.00
CA ALA A 322 11.11 -0.78 -11.52
C ALA A 322 12.13 -1.65 -12.23
N THR A 323 12.84 -2.47 -11.48
CA THR A 323 13.90 -3.35 -12.01
C THR A 323 13.39 -4.76 -12.30
N ASP A 324 12.34 -5.16 -11.61
CA ASP A 324 11.72 -6.47 -11.74
C ASP A 324 10.25 -6.45 -11.27
N ILE A 325 9.52 -7.48 -11.67
CA ILE A 325 8.13 -7.72 -11.30
C ILE A 325 8.04 -8.98 -10.43
N ALA A 326 7.13 -8.95 -9.46
CA ALA A 326 6.64 -10.14 -8.80
C ALA A 326 5.13 -10.28 -9.07
N ILE A 327 4.75 -11.39 -9.70
CA ILE A 327 3.34 -11.69 -10.00
C ILE A 327 2.72 -12.40 -8.79
N THR A 328 1.54 -11.94 -8.36
CA THR A 328 0.78 -12.56 -7.29
C THR A 328 -0.55 -13.11 -7.80
N LYS A 329 -1.08 -14.08 -7.04
CA LYS A 329 -2.42 -14.65 -7.29
C LYS A 329 -2.58 -15.25 -8.70
N LEU A 330 -1.54 -15.90 -9.21
CA LEU A 330 -1.63 -16.61 -10.50
C LEU A 330 -2.63 -17.76 -10.42
N ASP A 331 -2.70 -18.43 -9.27
CA ASP A 331 -3.65 -19.49 -8.92
C ASP A 331 -5.13 -19.10 -9.09
N VAL A 332 -5.46 -17.84 -8.97
CA VAL A 332 -6.85 -17.35 -9.16
C VAL A 332 -7.35 -17.57 -10.59
N LEU A 333 -6.44 -17.69 -11.52
CA LEU A 333 -6.76 -17.93 -12.94
C LEU A 333 -6.84 -19.44 -13.32
N ASP A 334 -6.64 -20.35 -12.36
CA ASP A 334 -6.56 -21.80 -12.60
C ASP A 334 -7.75 -22.42 -13.36
N THR A 335 -8.94 -21.86 -13.17
CA THR A 335 -10.19 -22.42 -13.73
C THR A 335 -10.63 -21.75 -15.04
N PHE A 336 -9.85 -20.82 -15.59
CA PHE A 336 -10.20 -20.11 -16.80
C PHE A 336 -9.69 -20.85 -18.03
N ALA A 337 -10.56 -21.08 -19.03
CA ALA A 337 -10.19 -21.67 -20.32
C ALA A 337 -9.46 -20.64 -21.19
N GLU A 338 -9.87 -19.38 -21.10
CA GLU A 338 -9.26 -18.26 -21.80
C GLU A 338 -9.01 -17.12 -20.81
N ILE A 339 -7.86 -16.47 -20.96
CA ILE A 339 -7.44 -15.32 -20.16
C ILE A 339 -7.16 -14.15 -21.11
N LYS A 340 -7.82 -13.02 -20.88
CA LYS A 340 -7.56 -11.81 -21.65
C LYS A 340 -6.60 -10.90 -20.92
N ILE A 341 -5.70 -10.27 -21.68
CA ILE A 341 -4.75 -9.27 -21.18
C ILE A 341 -4.91 -8.00 -22.02
N CYS A 342 -5.08 -6.86 -21.38
CA CYS A 342 -5.08 -5.58 -22.07
C CYS A 342 -3.66 -5.20 -22.48
N THR A 343 -3.46 -4.91 -23.77
CA THR A 343 -2.17 -4.58 -24.36
C THR A 343 -2.08 -3.14 -24.87
N GLY A 344 -3.17 -2.38 -24.77
CA GLY A 344 -3.26 -1.00 -25.21
C GLY A 344 -4.70 -0.52 -25.19
N TYR A 345 -4.93 0.70 -25.63
CA TYR A 345 -6.26 1.29 -25.69
C TYR A 345 -6.60 1.86 -27.06
N THR A 346 -7.88 2.00 -27.34
CA THR A 346 -8.38 2.84 -28.40
C THR A 346 -9.18 4.02 -27.81
N TYR A 347 -8.98 5.20 -28.37
CA TYR A 347 -9.73 6.40 -28.07
C TYR A 347 -10.11 7.11 -29.35
N ARG A 348 -11.41 7.38 -29.58
CA ARG A 348 -11.92 7.93 -30.84
C ARG A 348 -11.41 7.18 -32.09
N ASN A 349 -11.45 5.85 -32.02
CA ASN A 349 -11.00 4.91 -33.06
C ASN A 349 -9.50 5.00 -33.43
N LYS A 350 -8.68 5.67 -32.62
CA LYS A 350 -7.22 5.69 -32.77
C LYS A 350 -6.58 4.86 -31.68
N SER A 351 -5.51 4.13 -32.01
CA SER A 351 -4.69 3.43 -31.02
C SER A 351 -3.95 4.45 -30.15
N VAL A 352 -3.92 4.20 -28.85
CA VAL A 352 -3.23 5.01 -27.84
C VAL A 352 -2.42 4.10 -26.93
N HIS A 353 -1.19 4.48 -26.68
CA HIS A 353 -0.20 3.66 -25.96
C HIS A 353 0.40 4.35 -24.75
N TYR A 354 -0.21 5.39 -24.25
CA TYR A 354 0.22 5.99 -23.02
C TYR A 354 -0.95 6.66 -22.29
N TRP A 355 -0.80 6.82 -20.99
CA TRP A 355 -1.74 7.54 -20.16
C TRP A 355 -1.29 8.99 -19.99
N ASN A 356 -2.21 9.92 -20.23
CA ASN A 356 -1.93 11.36 -20.13
C ASN A 356 -2.19 11.98 -18.74
N GLY A 357 -2.38 11.15 -17.72
CA GLY A 357 -2.62 11.59 -16.35
C GLY A 357 -4.07 12.00 -16.04
N ASP A 358 -4.97 12.03 -17.03
CA ASP A 358 -6.37 12.42 -16.84
C ASP A 358 -7.26 11.20 -16.55
N ALA A 359 -7.77 11.11 -15.31
CA ALA A 359 -8.70 10.05 -14.92
C ALA A 359 -9.98 10.05 -15.78
N SER A 360 -10.46 11.21 -16.24
CA SER A 360 -11.63 11.29 -17.10
C SER A 360 -11.36 10.73 -18.50
N TRP A 361 -10.13 10.80 -18.96
CA TRP A 361 -9.69 10.17 -20.21
C TRP A 361 -9.71 8.65 -20.10
N LEU A 362 -9.22 8.08 -18.98
CA LEU A 362 -9.28 6.64 -18.73
C LEU A 362 -10.71 6.08 -18.68
N LEU A 363 -11.72 6.90 -18.35
CA LEU A 363 -13.12 6.49 -18.43
C LEU A 363 -13.66 6.37 -19.87
N LYS A 364 -12.96 6.95 -20.84
CA LYS A 364 -13.40 7.04 -22.26
C LYS A 364 -12.64 6.08 -23.18
N VAL A 365 -11.52 5.51 -22.73
CA VAL A 365 -10.75 4.56 -23.52
C VAL A 365 -11.44 3.19 -23.57
N LYS A 366 -11.18 2.47 -24.65
CA LYS A 366 -11.60 1.08 -24.79
C LYS A 366 -10.36 0.17 -24.77
N PRO A 367 -10.29 -0.82 -23.89
CA PRO A 367 -9.15 -1.73 -23.82
C PRO A 367 -9.08 -2.63 -25.05
N VAL A 368 -7.86 -2.84 -25.55
CA VAL A 368 -7.54 -3.79 -26.61
C VAL A 368 -6.97 -5.03 -25.95
N TYR A 369 -7.58 -6.19 -26.20
CA TYR A 369 -7.21 -7.43 -25.56
C TYR A 369 -6.46 -8.38 -26.48
N LYS A 370 -5.45 -9.03 -25.91
CA LYS A 370 -4.88 -10.29 -26.37
C LYS A 370 -5.53 -11.41 -25.57
N THR A 371 -6.07 -12.43 -26.26
CA THR A 371 -6.56 -13.66 -25.62
C THR A 371 -5.44 -14.69 -25.60
N LEU A 372 -5.21 -15.29 -24.45
CA LEU A 372 -4.28 -16.40 -24.22
C LEU A 372 -5.04 -17.62 -23.71
N PRO A 373 -4.60 -18.84 -24.00
CA PRO A 373 -5.17 -20.04 -23.39
C PRO A 373 -4.93 -20.06 -21.90
N GLY A 374 -5.93 -20.48 -21.13
CA GLY A 374 -5.80 -20.79 -19.72
C GLY A 374 -5.22 -22.19 -19.52
N TRP A 375 -4.84 -22.50 -18.29
CA TRP A 375 -4.19 -23.79 -17.97
C TRP A 375 -5.11 -24.81 -17.33
N GLN A 376 -6.26 -24.41 -16.81
CA GLN A 376 -7.34 -25.24 -16.28
C GLN A 376 -6.86 -26.34 -15.31
N MET A 377 -5.88 -26.03 -14.47
CA MET A 377 -5.37 -26.91 -13.43
C MET A 377 -4.82 -26.12 -12.24
N PRO A 378 -4.85 -26.68 -11.01
CA PRO A 378 -4.35 -26.00 -9.82
C PRO A 378 -2.83 -25.83 -9.87
N LEU A 379 -2.36 -24.62 -9.48
CA LEU A 379 -0.94 -24.27 -9.44
C LEU A 379 -0.35 -24.32 -8.01
N THR A 380 -1.14 -24.48 -6.99
CA THR A 380 -0.76 -24.27 -5.57
C THR A 380 0.41 -25.14 -5.10
N ASP A 381 0.62 -26.30 -5.70
CA ASP A 381 1.71 -27.24 -5.36
C ASP A 381 2.96 -27.10 -6.23
N ILE A 382 2.95 -26.20 -7.19
CA ILE A 382 4.08 -25.97 -8.09
C ILE A 382 5.09 -25.02 -7.43
N ARG A 383 6.39 -25.37 -7.47
CA ARG A 383 7.47 -24.64 -6.83
C ARG A 383 8.60 -24.22 -7.78
N SER A 384 8.47 -24.49 -9.08
CA SER A 384 9.44 -24.04 -10.10
C SER A 384 8.75 -23.60 -11.38
N LEU A 385 9.34 -22.63 -12.08
CA LEU A 385 8.78 -22.07 -13.31
C LEU A 385 8.64 -23.15 -14.40
N SER A 386 9.62 -24.04 -14.53
CA SER A 386 9.63 -25.12 -15.53
C SER A 386 8.53 -26.17 -15.33
N LYS A 387 7.97 -26.26 -14.13
CA LYS A 387 6.85 -27.17 -13.81
C LYS A 387 5.48 -26.51 -13.99
N LEU A 388 5.41 -25.22 -14.24
CA LEU A 388 4.15 -24.58 -14.60
C LEU A 388 3.62 -25.16 -15.92
N PRO A 389 2.29 -25.25 -16.09
CA PRO A 389 1.72 -25.60 -17.39
C PRO A 389 2.22 -24.67 -18.51
N PRO A 390 2.40 -25.14 -19.74
CA PRO A 390 2.89 -24.31 -20.84
C PRO A 390 2.08 -23.00 -21.03
N ALA A 391 0.77 -23.06 -20.86
CA ALA A 391 -0.09 -21.87 -20.93
C ALA A 391 0.24 -20.83 -19.83
N ALA A 392 0.51 -21.27 -18.59
CA ALA A 392 0.92 -20.39 -17.51
C ALA A 392 2.32 -19.81 -17.71
N GLN A 393 3.26 -20.63 -18.22
CA GLN A 393 4.59 -20.14 -18.62
C GLN A 393 4.48 -19.07 -19.71
N ASN A 394 3.66 -19.31 -20.73
CA ASN A 394 3.41 -18.36 -21.83
C ASN A 394 2.75 -17.07 -21.32
N TYR A 395 1.86 -17.16 -20.33
CA TYR A 395 1.25 -15.99 -19.69
C TYR A 395 2.32 -15.10 -19.01
N VAL A 396 3.21 -15.70 -18.23
CA VAL A 396 4.30 -14.99 -17.55
C VAL A 396 5.27 -14.39 -18.58
N ALA A 397 5.72 -15.16 -19.56
CA ALA A 397 6.62 -14.70 -20.61
C ALA A 397 6.01 -13.56 -21.45
N PHE A 398 4.70 -13.61 -21.69
CA PHE A 398 4.00 -12.53 -22.38
C PHE A 398 4.01 -11.22 -21.58
N ILE A 399 3.84 -11.29 -20.25
CA ILE A 399 3.96 -10.13 -19.36
C ILE A 399 5.38 -9.56 -19.42
N GLU A 400 6.41 -10.40 -19.23
CA GLU A 400 7.81 -9.98 -19.29
C GLU A 400 8.14 -9.27 -20.60
N LYS A 401 7.81 -9.91 -21.73
CA LYS A 401 8.07 -9.36 -23.07
C LYS A 401 7.35 -8.02 -23.29
N THR A 402 6.10 -7.90 -22.80
CA THR A 402 5.27 -6.72 -23.07
C THR A 402 5.68 -5.55 -22.20
N VAL A 403 6.03 -5.80 -20.94
CA VAL A 403 6.45 -4.76 -19.98
C VAL A 403 7.93 -4.40 -20.13
N GLY A 404 8.76 -5.34 -20.58
CA GLY A 404 10.21 -5.18 -20.70
C GLY A 404 10.95 -5.33 -19.37
N LEU A 405 10.35 -6.01 -18.39
CA LEU A 405 10.95 -6.28 -17.08
C LEU A 405 10.89 -7.76 -16.74
N PRO A 406 11.93 -8.33 -16.10
CA PRO A 406 11.92 -9.73 -15.69
C PRO A 406 10.91 -9.96 -14.55
N VAL A 407 10.20 -11.10 -14.61
CA VAL A 407 9.38 -11.60 -13.50
C VAL A 407 10.26 -12.48 -12.62
N LYS A 408 10.63 -12.01 -11.44
CA LYS A 408 11.53 -12.69 -10.51
C LYS A 408 10.83 -13.57 -9.48
N MET A 409 9.54 -13.35 -9.28
CA MET A 409 8.75 -14.15 -8.33
C MET A 409 7.32 -14.32 -8.83
N ILE A 410 6.75 -15.51 -8.57
CA ILE A 410 5.38 -15.85 -8.93
C ILE A 410 4.71 -16.50 -7.71
N SER A 411 3.66 -15.88 -7.18
CA SER A 411 2.85 -16.45 -6.11
C SER A 411 1.71 -17.29 -6.72
N VAL A 412 1.64 -18.54 -6.31
CA VAL A 412 0.67 -19.56 -6.73
C VAL A 412 -0.26 -20.02 -5.59
N GLY A 413 -0.40 -19.19 -4.56
CA GLY A 413 -1.27 -19.44 -3.41
C GLY A 413 -1.00 -18.44 -2.28
N PRO A 414 -1.76 -18.48 -1.17
CA PRO A 414 -1.67 -17.50 -0.09
C PRO A 414 -0.44 -17.66 0.81
N GLU A 415 0.08 -18.88 0.96
CA GLU A 415 1.16 -19.20 1.91
C GLU A 415 2.55 -18.76 1.38
N ARG A 416 3.48 -18.50 2.29
CA ARG A 416 4.88 -18.16 1.98
C ARG A 416 5.52 -19.20 1.04
N SER A 417 5.33 -20.51 1.34
CA SER A 417 5.87 -21.62 0.57
C SER A 417 5.33 -21.73 -0.85
N GLN A 418 4.16 -21.12 -1.12
CA GLN A 418 3.51 -21.13 -2.43
C GLN A 418 4.01 -19.97 -3.30
N THR A 419 5.35 -19.88 -3.42
CA THR A 419 6.02 -18.84 -4.21
C THR A 419 7.16 -19.46 -5.01
N ILE A 420 7.15 -19.25 -6.31
CA ILE A 420 8.20 -19.63 -7.24
C ILE A 420 9.17 -18.45 -7.35
N THR A 421 10.45 -18.69 -7.17
CA THR A 421 11.53 -17.72 -7.43
C THR A 421 12.21 -18.09 -8.74
N HIS A 422 12.44 -17.09 -9.59
CA HIS A 422 12.99 -17.26 -10.95
C HIS A 422 14.23 -16.37 -11.16
#